data_00f064ddd9e80a0ff49c8dee2f937dc5
#
_entry.id   00f064ddd9e80a0ff49c8dee2f937dc5
#
_cell.length_a   1.000
_cell.length_b   1.000
_cell.length_c   1.000
_cell.angle_alpha   90.00
_cell.angle_beta   90.00
_cell.angle_gamma   90.00
#
_symmetry.space_group_name_H-M   'P 1'
#
loop_
_entity.id
_entity.type
_entity.pdbx_description
1 polymer ?
#
loop_
_entity_poly.entity_id
_entity_poly.type
_entity_poly.pdbx_seq_one_letter_code
_entity_poly.pdbx_strand_id
1 'polypeptide(L)'
;MHLDCKHVFVSAEGLGIIHADLDSFYASVEQRDDPSLRGRPVLVGSGIVLAASYEAKHVGVRTPINTRAALERCPNAVVVPPRFDAYIQASKDVFKIFHDTSPLVEGLSIDEAFLDVAGLRRVVGPADQVAATLRERVRADVGLAITVGVARTKFLAKVASAQAKPDGLLVVPADAETEFLHPLPVRALWGVGPKTTDRLNRRGIYTVADLARLEKSTLEAIVGRASGTHLHSLAHHRDDRAVVVGRRRKSIGSQHALSGGTVDLDELRALISRHAERVMQRVRESSQLCSTVTVSIRFGDFTSVTRSKTLSVPTESTSPVAQKAVELLMGEQKAIRMRRCTLIGVAVSKLTDNQGVQLSMALTPEDETVASQPKGESPKEQSRNAALDATLDQLRRKFGDVAPKAASLIGRDEGFEAPKLE
;
A
#
# COMPACT_ATOMS: atom_id res chain seq x y z
N MET A 1 7.24 29.74 10.46
CA MET A 1 6.37 30.10 11.59
C MET A 1 5.95 28.76 12.21
N HIS A 2 6.66 28.33 13.24
CA HIS A 2 6.34 27.13 14.02
C HIS A 2 5.19 27.51 14.95
N LEU A 3 4.02 26.94 14.71
CA LEU A 3 2.94 26.95 15.69
C LEU A 3 3.34 26.00 16.82
N ASP A 4 3.62 26.54 17.97
CA ASP A 4 3.77 25.79 19.22
C ASP A 4 2.39 25.24 19.61
N CYS A 5 2.05 24.05 19.06
CA CYS A 5 0.82 23.34 19.37
C CYS A 5 0.95 22.61 20.71
N LYS A 6 0.93 23.35 21.79
CA LYS A 6 0.67 22.82 23.14
C LYS A 6 -0.86 22.81 23.36
N HIS A 7 -1.46 21.61 23.35
CA HIS A 7 -2.72 21.22 23.97
C HIS A 7 -3.84 22.28 24.00
N VAL A 8 -4.57 22.43 22.92
CA VAL A 8 -5.85 23.16 22.95
C VAL A 8 -6.96 22.14 23.26
N PHE A 9 -7.36 22.06 24.52
CA PHE A 9 -8.58 21.34 24.93
C PHE A 9 -9.77 22.25 24.62
N VAL A 10 -10.44 21.98 23.51
CA VAL A 10 -11.75 22.56 23.15
C VAL A 10 -12.77 21.43 23.10
N SER A 11 -14.02 21.70 23.43
CA SER A 11 -15.09 20.69 23.62
C SER A 11 -15.14 19.69 22.47
N ALA A 12 -14.98 18.39 22.78
CA ALA A 12 -14.90 17.30 21.82
C ALA A 12 -16.28 16.83 21.30
N GLU A 13 -17.26 17.74 21.19
CA GLU A 13 -18.59 17.39 20.63
C GLU A 13 -18.49 17.14 19.14
N GLY A 14 -19.00 15.95 18.70
CA GLY A 14 -19.00 15.55 17.29
C GLY A 14 -17.72 14.93 16.78
N LEU A 15 -16.63 14.88 17.57
CA LEU A 15 -15.39 14.22 17.19
C LEU A 15 -15.51 12.70 17.40
N GLY A 16 -15.13 11.93 16.40
CA GLY A 16 -15.23 10.46 16.49
C GLY A 16 -14.20 9.72 15.67
N ILE A 17 -13.46 10.38 14.79
CA ILE A 17 -12.48 9.73 13.94
C ILE A 17 -11.06 10.06 14.40
N ILE A 18 -10.28 9.02 14.64
CA ILE A 18 -8.84 9.07 14.89
C ILE A 18 -8.12 8.59 13.63
N HIS A 19 -7.07 9.29 13.22
CA HIS A 19 -6.05 8.78 12.30
C HIS A 19 -4.74 8.65 13.07
N ALA A 20 -4.19 7.45 13.13
CA ALA A 20 -2.96 7.11 13.81
C ALA A 20 -1.91 6.66 12.78
N ASP A 21 -0.68 7.18 12.87
CA ASP A 21 0.38 6.98 11.87
C ASP A 21 1.75 6.94 12.58
N LEU A 22 2.44 5.81 12.49
CA LEU A 22 3.75 5.59 13.10
C LEU A 22 4.81 6.50 12.49
N ASP A 23 5.61 7.11 13.34
CA ASP A 23 6.60 8.09 12.93
C ASP A 23 7.85 7.44 12.33
N SER A 24 8.14 7.73 11.05
CA SER A 24 9.31 7.19 10.32
C SER A 24 9.48 5.68 10.51
N PHE A 25 8.40 4.93 10.44
CA PHE A 25 8.18 3.59 10.98
C PHE A 25 9.42 2.67 10.95
N TYR A 26 9.94 2.31 9.75
CA TYR A 26 11.09 1.40 9.67
C TYR A 26 12.31 1.95 10.40
N ALA A 27 12.63 3.22 10.22
CA ALA A 27 13.78 3.81 10.88
C ALA A 27 13.60 3.87 12.41
N SER A 28 12.37 4.08 12.88
CA SER A 28 12.05 4.06 14.31
C SER A 28 12.16 2.67 14.92
N VAL A 29 11.81 1.61 14.19
CA VAL A 29 12.04 0.22 14.62
C VAL A 29 13.54 -0.06 14.72
N GLU A 30 14.35 0.36 13.73
CA GLU A 30 15.79 0.20 13.80
C GLU A 30 16.41 0.94 15.02
N GLN A 31 16.01 2.20 15.24
CA GLN A 31 16.48 2.99 16.40
C GLN A 31 15.97 2.45 17.75
N ARG A 32 14.81 1.78 17.79
CA ARG A 32 14.30 1.10 18.97
C ARG A 32 15.16 -0.11 19.32
N ASP A 33 15.42 -0.96 18.32
CA ASP A 33 16.07 -2.25 18.50
C ASP A 33 17.59 -2.13 18.66
N ASP A 34 18.21 -1.10 18.05
CA ASP A 34 19.62 -0.78 18.20
C ASP A 34 19.81 0.62 18.82
N PRO A 35 20.09 0.68 20.15
CA PRO A 35 20.32 1.95 20.84
C PRO A 35 21.44 2.82 20.26
N SER A 36 22.41 2.24 19.56
CA SER A 36 23.51 2.99 18.93
C SER A 36 23.08 3.88 17.78
N LEU A 37 21.87 3.64 17.23
CA LEU A 37 21.25 4.40 16.15
C LEU A 37 20.42 5.58 16.66
N ARG A 38 20.13 5.66 17.96
CA ARG A 38 19.28 6.73 18.53
C ARG A 38 19.93 8.08 18.38
N GLY A 39 19.15 9.06 17.95
CA GLY A 39 19.60 10.43 17.71
C GLY A 39 20.55 10.59 16.51
N ARG A 40 20.77 9.54 15.74
CA ARG A 40 21.58 9.57 14.53
C ARG A 40 20.70 9.56 13.28
N PRO A 41 21.13 10.18 12.18
CA PRO A 41 20.44 10.05 10.91
C PRO A 41 20.58 8.60 10.41
N VAL A 42 19.44 7.89 10.27
CA VAL A 42 19.33 6.50 9.84
C VAL A 42 18.59 6.44 8.51
N LEU A 43 19.12 5.68 7.57
CA LEU A 43 18.55 5.40 6.26
C LEU A 43 18.30 3.89 6.14
N VAL A 44 17.06 3.48 6.02
CA VAL A 44 16.69 2.07 5.86
C VAL A 44 16.54 1.73 4.39
N GLY A 45 17.39 0.83 3.89
CA GLY A 45 17.33 0.36 2.51
C GLY A 45 18.69 -0.05 1.97
N SER A 46 18.69 -0.73 0.83
CA SER A 46 19.86 -1.10 0.05
C SER A 46 19.64 -0.68 -1.41
N GLY A 47 20.40 0.32 -1.89
CA GLY A 47 20.21 0.90 -3.23
C GLY A 47 19.13 1.99 -3.29
N ILE A 48 17.93 1.74 -2.76
CA ILE A 48 16.86 2.72 -2.54
C ILE A 48 16.56 2.82 -1.05
N VAL A 49 16.52 4.04 -0.53
CA VAL A 49 16.09 4.34 0.84
C VAL A 49 14.58 4.28 0.91
N LEU A 50 14.06 3.34 1.69
CA LEU A 50 12.63 3.10 1.88
C LEU A 50 12.07 4.00 2.97
N ALA A 51 12.85 4.17 4.07
CA ALA A 51 12.50 5.04 5.19
C ALA A 51 13.75 5.78 5.69
N ALA A 52 13.54 6.97 6.24
CA ALA A 52 14.59 7.79 6.82
C ALA A 52 14.13 8.30 8.20
N SER A 53 15.03 8.32 9.17
CA SER A 53 14.76 8.89 10.48
C SER A 53 14.51 10.39 10.40
N TYR A 54 13.96 10.99 11.46
CA TYR A 54 13.70 12.43 11.47
C TYR A 54 14.99 13.25 11.40
N GLU A 55 16.08 12.76 11.98
CA GLU A 55 17.41 13.40 11.87
C GLU A 55 17.85 13.50 10.40
N ALA A 56 17.66 12.44 9.61
CA ALA A 56 17.96 12.46 8.17
C ALA A 56 16.95 13.32 7.38
N LYS A 57 15.68 13.31 7.76
CA LYS A 57 14.65 14.17 7.13
C LYS A 57 14.90 15.65 7.37
N HIS A 58 15.46 16.00 8.54
CA HIS A 58 15.77 17.38 8.92
C HIS A 58 16.82 18.01 7.99
N VAL A 59 17.81 17.23 7.56
CA VAL A 59 18.83 17.67 6.57
C VAL A 59 18.39 17.49 5.12
N GLY A 60 17.10 17.28 4.86
CA GLY A 60 16.50 17.30 3.54
C GLY A 60 16.42 15.96 2.79
N VAL A 61 16.69 14.84 3.46
CA VAL A 61 16.43 13.52 2.85
C VAL A 61 14.91 13.32 2.74
N ARG A 62 14.44 12.94 1.56
CA ARG A 62 13.03 12.60 1.29
C ARG A 62 12.99 11.23 0.64
N THR A 63 12.10 10.37 1.11
CA THR A 63 11.93 9.00 0.63
C THR A 63 10.71 8.88 -0.31
N PRO A 64 10.76 7.97 -1.31
CA PRO A 64 11.91 7.13 -1.67
C PRO A 64 13.00 7.91 -2.42
N ILE A 65 14.29 7.58 -2.18
CA ILE A 65 15.44 8.20 -2.83
C ILE A 65 16.55 7.14 -3.02
N ASN A 66 17.38 7.30 -4.04
CA ASN A 66 18.58 6.47 -4.19
C ASN A 66 19.55 6.71 -3.02
N THR A 67 20.13 5.63 -2.48
CA THR A 67 21.01 5.68 -1.29
C THR A 67 22.19 6.63 -1.49
N ARG A 68 22.82 6.63 -2.69
CA ARG A 68 23.92 7.57 -2.99
C ARG A 68 23.47 9.03 -2.89
N ALA A 69 22.33 9.36 -3.51
CA ALA A 69 21.78 10.72 -3.45
C ALA A 69 21.32 11.11 -2.04
N ALA A 70 20.93 10.15 -1.20
CA ALA A 70 20.63 10.40 0.21
C ALA A 70 21.90 10.69 1.01
N LEU A 71 22.99 9.96 0.78
CA LEU A 71 24.29 10.18 1.43
C LEU A 71 24.97 11.48 0.98
N GLU A 72 24.75 11.93 -0.26
CA GLU A 72 25.19 13.26 -0.71
C GLU A 72 24.53 14.40 0.10
N ARG A 73 23.30 14.20 0.58
CA ARG A 73 22.58 15.16 1.44
C ARG A 73 22.89 15.00 2.94
N CYS A 74 23.18 13.77 3.36
CA CYS A 74 23.46 13.41 4.74
C CYS A 74 24.64 12.44 4.81
N PRO A 75 25.91 12.92 4.66
CA PRO A 75 27.09 12.08 4.57
C PRO A 75 27.36 11.23 5.83
N ASN A 76 26.89 11.68 7.00
CA ASN A 76 27.04 10.99 8.28
C ASN A 76 25.88 10.05 8.61
N ALA A 77 24.97 9.80 7.67
CA ALA A 77 23.87 8.88 7.89
C ALA A 77 24.34 7.43 7.96
N VAL A 78 23.73 6.69 8.87
CA VAL A 78 23.92 5.22 8.96
C VAL A 78 22.92 4.55 8.02
N VAL A 79 23.43 3.78 7.07
CA VAL A 79 22.61 2.98 6.17
C VAL A 79 22.45 1.58 6.76
N VAL A 80 21.21 1.15 6.99
CA VAL A 80 20.90 -0.17 7.51
C VAL A 80 20.03 -0.96 6.52
N PRO A 81 20.29 -2.29 6.36
CA PRO A 81 19.42 -3.13 5.55
C PRO A 81 18.05 -3.26 6.22
N PRO A 82 16.95 -3.38 5.45
CA PRO A 82 15.63 -3.51 6.04
C PRO A 82 15.41 -4.88 6.65
N ARG A 83 14.78 -4.91 7.84
CA ARG A 83 14.38 -6.12 8.58
C ARG A 83 12.85 -6.26 8.59
N PHE A 84 12.27 -6.74 7.47
CA PHE A 84 10.81 -6.75 7.32
C PHE A 84 10.07 -7.56 8.36
N ASP A 85 10.61 -8.67 8.83
CA ASP A 85 9.98 -9.46 9.90
C ASP A 85 9.82 -8.65 11.18
N ALA A 86 10.83 -7.84 11.54
CA ALA A 86 10.73 -6.93 12.67
C ALA A 86 9.65 -5.84 12.46
N TYR A 87 9.51 -5.33 11.23
CA TYR A 87 8.49 -4.33 10.92
C TYR A 87 7.08 -4.94 10.91
N ILE A 88 6.91 -6.14 10.35
CA ILE A 88 5.64 -6.87 10.38
C ILE A 88 5.23 -7.16 11.83
N GLN A 89 6.17 -7.61 12.68
CA GLN A 89 5.86 -7.87 14.08
C GLN A 89 5.47 -6.59 14.82
N ALA A 90 6.24 -5.52 14.69
CA ALA A 90 5.91 -4.22 15.31
C ALA A 90 4.54 -3.69 14.82
N SER A 91 4.23 -3.84 13.54
CA SER A 91 2.92 -3.49 12.98
C SER A 91 1.79 -4.31 13.64
N LYS A 92 1.94 -5.63 13.75
CA LYS A 92 0.95 -6.49 14.41
C LYS A 92 0.70 -6.08 15.86
N ASP A 93 1.75 -5.76 16.60
CA ASP A 93 1.65 -5.33 17.99
C ASP A 93 0.89 -3.98 18.10
N VAL A 94 1.16 -3.04 17.21
CA VAL A 94 0.44 -1.76 17.14
C VAL A 94 -1.02 -1.95 16.73
N PHE A 95 -1.29 -2.78 15.71
CA PHE A 95 -2.66 -3.04 15.28
C PHE A 95 -3.49 -3.77 16.35
N LYS A 96 -2.85 -4.61 17.18
CA LYS A 96 -3.51 -5.17 18.37
C LYS A 96 -3.99 -4.06 19.31
N ILE A 97 -3.15 -3.04 19.58
CA ILE A 97 -3.56 -1.88 20.39
C ILE A 97 -4.70 -1.11 19.74
N PHE A 98 -4.69 -0.95 18.39
CA PHE A 98 -5.79 -0.32 17.67
C PHE A 98 -7.11 -1.09 17.86
N HIS A 99 -7.10 -2.41 17.71
CA HIS A 99 -8.29 -3.26 17.92
C HIS A 99 -8.75 -3.32 19.36
N ASP A 100 -7.83 -3.26 20.33
CA ASP A 100 -8.17 -3.12 21.74
C ASP A 100 -8.81 -1.75 22.04
N THR A 101 -8.48 -0.73 21.27
CA THR A 101 -8.99 0.64 21.44
C THR A 101 -10.37 0.81 20.82
N SER A 102 -10.61 0.27 19.62
CA SER A 102 -11.90 0.35 18.92
C SER A 102 -12.18 -0.90 18.11
N PRO A 103 -13.42 -1.40 18.05
CA PRO A 103 -13.80 -2.46 17.11
C PRO A 103 -13.85 -1.99 15.65
N LEU A 104 -13.88 -0.67 15.41
CA LEU A 104 -13.97 -0.08 14.08
C LEU A 104 -12.62 0.46 13.67
N VAL A 105 -11.76 -0.42 13.13
CA VAL A 105 -10.41 -0.11 12.64
C VAL A 105 -10.31 -0.36 11.14
N GLU A 106 -9.85 0.64 10.38
CA GLU A 106 -9.52 0.52 8.97
C GLU A 106 -8.02 0.75 8.77
N GLY A 107 -7.25 -0.31 8.55
CA GLY A 107 -5.85 -0.21 8.18
C GLY A 107 -5.69 0.38 6.77
N LEU A 108 -4.80 1.35 6.62
CA LEU A 108 -4.41 1.93 5.34
C LEU A 108 -3.09 1.36 4.82
N SER A 109 -2.15 1.17 5.74
CA SER A 109 -0.82 0.58 5.51
C SER A 109 -0.40 -0.21 6.75
N ILE A 110 0.82 -0.74 6.76
CA ILE A 110 1.37 -1.45 7.93
C ILE A 110 1.70 -0.51 9.10
N ASP A 111 1.61 0.79 8.92
CA ASP A 111 1.99 1.82 9.88
C ASP A 111 0.90 2.86 10.15
N GLU A 112 -0.24 2.81 9.45
CA GLU A 112 -1.32 3.77 9.64
C GLU A 112 -2.73 3.15 9.58
N ALA A 113 -3.64 3.70 10.39
CA ALA A 113 -5.04 3.29 10.44
C ALA A 113 -5.98 4.44 10.80
N PHE A 114 -7.25 4.29 10.41
CA PHE A 114 -8.36 5.03 10.99
C PHE A 114 -9.06 4.19 12.07
N LEU A 115 -9.48 4.86 13.14
CA LEU A 115 -10.32 4.28 14.19
C LEU A 115 -11.57 5.16 14.34
N ASP A 116 -12.74 4.55 14.37
CA ASP A 116 -13.96 5.24 14.78
C ASP A 116 -14.20 4.98 16.27
N VAL A 117 -14.16 6.04 17.06
CA VAL A 117 -14.32 6.02 18.51
C VAL A 117 -15.56 6.79 18.97
N ALA A 118 -16.42 7.24 18.05
CA ALA A 118 -17.60 8.03 18.38
C ALA A 118 -18.52 7.33 19.40
N GLY A 119 -18.69 6.01 19.25
CA GLY A 119 -19.50 5.19 20.15
C GLY A 119 -18.90 4.97 21.55
N LEU A 120 -17.60 5.26 21.74
CA LEU A 120 -16.88 4.97 22.97
C LEU A 120 -16.96 6.09 24.02
N ARG A 121 -17.48 7.25 23.64
CA ARG A 121 -17.49 8.47 24.48
C ARG A 121 -18.03 8.25 25.89
N ARG A 122 -19.09 7.42 26.06
CA ARG A 122 -19.72 7.17 27.37
C ARG A 122 -18.99 6.14 28.21
N VAL A 123 -18.17 5.29 27.58
CA VAL A 123 -17.52 4.14 28.25
C VAL A 123 -16.04 4.42 28.51
N VAL A 124 -15.36 5.02 27.55
CA VAL A 124 -13.91 5.24 27.60
C VAL A 124 -13.56 6.73 27.78
N GLY A 125 -14.40 7.62 27.28
CA GLY A 125 -14.17 9.06 27.32
C GLY A 125 -14.18 9.72 25.93
N PRO A 126 -13.89 11.03 25.86
CA PRO A 126 -13.85 11.78 24.61
C PRO A 126 -12.68 11.35 23.73
N ALA A 127 -12.79 11.57 22.40
CA ALA A 127 -11.87 11.06 21.40
C ALA A 127 -10.41 11.53 21.57
N ASP A 128 -10.18 12.73 22.11
CA ASP A 128 -8.86 13.25 22.43
C ASP A 128 -8.17 12.47 23.56
N GLN A 129 -8.92 12.07 24.61
CA GLN A 129 -8.40 11.24 25.69
C GLN A 129 -8.10 9.82 25.18
N VAL A 130 -9.00 9.25 24.35
CA VAL A 130 -8.76 7.95 23.72
C VAL A 130 -7.47 8.01 22.86
N ALA A 131 -7.28 9.07 22.10
CA ALA A 131 -6.09 9.27 21.29
C ALA A 131 -4.81 9.42 22.12
N ALA A 132 -4.87 10.16 23.26
CA ALA A 132 -3.73 10.29 24.17
C ALA A 132 -3.35 8.93 24.78
N THR A 133 -4.33 8.19 25.29
CA THR A 133 -4.13 6.85 25.86
C THR A 133 -3.57 5.87 24.81
N LEU A 134 -4.05 5.92 23.58
CA LEU A 134 -3.53 5.11 22.47
C LEU A 134 -2.04 5.38 22.23
N ARG A 135 -1.64 6.65 22.18
CA ARG A 135 -0.23 7.06 22.01
C ARG A 135 0.65 6.56 23.16
N GLU A 136 0.19 6.71 24.39
CA GLU A 136 0.90 6.22 25.58
C GLU A 136 1.08 4.70 25.54
N ARG A 137 0.03 3.95 25.20
CA ARG A 137 0.10 2.49 25.05
C ARG A 137 1.09 2.06 23.98
N VAL A 138 1.03 2.67 22.78
CA VAL A 138 1.98 2.33 21.69
C VAL A 138 3.41 2.59 22.14
N ARG A 139 3.66 3.67 22.86
CA ARG A 139 5.00 3.98 23.40
C ARG A 139 5.43 3.00 24.48
N ALA A 140 4.56 2.66 25.42
CA ALA A 140 4.87 1.77 26.54
C ALA A 140 5.04 0.33 26.10
N ASP A 141 4.10 -0.18 25.27
CA ASP A 141 4.02 -1.60 24.93
C ASP A 141 4.89 -1.98 23.72
N VAL A 142 5.05 -1.05 22.75
CA VAL A 142 5.77 -1.32 21.49
C VAL A 142 7.09 -0.52 21.39
N GLY A 143 7.26 0.54 22.16
CA GLY A 143 8.46 1.37 22.15
C GLY A 143 8.58 2.27 20.93
N LEU A 144 7.47 2.61 20.25
CA LEU A 144 7.43 3.44 19.06
C LEU A 144 6.66 4.74 19.31
N ALA A 145 7.07 5.81 18.63
CA ALA A 145 6.30 7.05 18.57
C ALA A 145 5.21 6.93 17.50
N ILE A 146 4.02 7.44 17.82
CA ILE A 146 2.89 7.50 16.91
C ILE A 146 2.25 8.89 16.94
N THR A 147 2.05 9.45 15.76
CA THR A 147 1.36 10.73 15.60
C THR A 147 -0.12 10.49 15.33
N VAL A 148 -0.97 11.24 16.01
CA VAL A 148 -2.41 11.06 15.96
C VAL A 148 -3.13 12.37 15.62
N GLY A 149 -4.08 12.28 14.70
CA GLY A 149 -5.04 13.34 14.39
C GLY A 149 -6.46 12.92 14.79
N VAL A 150 -7.20 13.84 15.42
CA VAL A 150 -8.59 13.62 15.82
C VAL A 150 -9.47 14.65 15.14
N ALA A 151 -10.52 14.20 14.46
CA ALA A 151 -11.45 15.10 13.79
C ALA A 151 -12.83 14.45 13.60
N ARG A 152 -13.76 15.18 13.00
CA ARG A 152 -15.10 14.69 12.66
C ARG A 152 -15.10 13.74 11.46
N THR A 153 -14.16 13.89 10.52
CA THR A 153 -14.08 13.11 9.29
C THR A 153 -12.71 12.46 9.10
N LYS A 154 -12.67 11.37 8.34
CA LYS A 154 -11.42 10.65 8.02
C LYS A 154 -10.36 11.55 7.41
N PHE A 155 -10.78 12.36 6.44
CA PHE A 155 -9.88 13.26 5.74
C PHE A 155 -9.24 14.30 6.68
N LEU A 156 -10.03 14.95 7.53
CA LEU A 156 -9.53 15.94 8.49
C LEU A 156 -8.61 15.30 9.53
N ALA A 157 -8.97 14.12 10.07
CA ALA A 157 -8.12 13.39 11.01
C ALA A 157 -6.75 13.04 10.37
N LYS A 158 -6.73 12.63 9.08
CA LYS A 158 -5.48 12.36 8.37
C LYS A 158 -4.66 13.61 8.10
N VAL A 159 -5.28 14.73 7.75
CA VAL A 159 -4.57 16.01 7.60
C VAL A 159 -4.04 16.48 8.96
N ALA A 160 -4.81 16.34 10.02
CA ALA A 160 -4.39 16.70 11.39
C ALA A 160 -3.16 15.90 11.82
N SER A 161 -3.15 14.58 11.67
CA SER A 161 -1.98 13.76 12.00
C SER A 161 -0.75 14.16 11.17
N ALA A 162 -0.92 14.45 9.87
CA ALA A 162 0.19 14.88 9.03
C ALA A 162 0.80 16.23 9.48
N GLN A 163 -0.03 17.16 9.97
CA GLN A 163 0.45 18.46 10.52
C GLN A 163 1.06 18.32 11.92
N ALA A 164 0.66 17.30 12.68
CA ALA A 164 1.17 17.05 14.02
C ALA A 164 2.52 16.32 14.06
N LYS A 165 3.00 15.77 12.96
CA LYS A 165 4.28 15.02 12.92
C LYS A 165 5.50 15.90 13.23
N PRO A 166 6.48 15.40 13.99
CA PRO A 166 6.53 14.07 14.63
C PRO A 166 5.91 14.03 16.04
N ASP A 167 5.54 12.84 16.48
CA ASP A 167 5.15 12.49 17.85
C ASP A 167 4.11 13.43 18.46
N GLY A 168 3.16 13.87 17.62
CA GLY A 168 2.15 14.85 17.97
C GLY A 168 0.76 14.26 18.18
N LEU A 169 -0.10 15.04 18.82
CA LEU A 169 -1.54 14.84 18.87
C LEU A 169 -2.21 16.16 18.49
N LEU A 170 -2.99 16.14 17.41
CA LEU A 170 -3.74 17.32 16.98
C LEU A 170 -5.22 16.99 16.88
N VAL A 171 -6.00 17.77 17.62
CA VAL A 171 -7.46 17.71 17.63
C VAL A 171 -8.00 18.87 16.80
N VAL A 172 -8.86 18.61 15.84
CA VAL A 172 -9.52 19.64 15.02
C VAL A 172 -10.99 19.67 15.39
N PRO A 173 -11.44 20.63 16.23
CA PRO A 173 -12.86 20.81 16.57
C PRO A 173 -13.68 21.19 15.35
N ALA A 174 -14.98 20.89 15.37
CA ALA A 174 -15.88 21.15 14.25
C ALA A 174 -16.01 22.66 13.90
N ASP A 175 -15.95 23.53 14.88
CA ASP A 175 -15.99 24.98 14.72
C ASP A 175 -14.67 25.59 14.22
N ALA A 176 -13.55 24.86 14.35
CA ALA A 176 -12.22 25.29 13.92
C ALA A 176 -11.78 24.67 12.57
N GLU A 177 -12.59 23.83 11.92
CA GLU A 177 -12.23 23.12 10.69
C GLU A 177 -11.77 24.06 9.57
N THR A 178 -12.44 25.19 9.39
CA THR A 178 -12.12 26.18 8.34
C THR A 178 -10.80 26.89 8.65
N GLU A 179 -10.62 27.34 9.89
CA GLU A 179 -9.40 28.01 10.33
C GLU A 179 -8.17 27.10 10.24
N PHE A 180 -8.35 25.82 10.55
CA PHE A 180 -7.31 24.81 10.41
C PHE A 180 -6.99 24.49 8.95
N LEU A 181 -8.00 24.23 8.12
CA LEU A 181 -7.81 23.64 6.80
C LEU A 181 -7.45 24.67 5.72
N HIS A 182 -8.15 25.81 5.69
CA HIS A 182 -8.05 26.78 4.62
C HIS A 182 -6.66 27.40 4.40
N PRO A 183 -5.84 27.68 5.43
CA PRO A 183 -4.49 28.19 5.25
C PRO A 183 -3.51 27.18 4.67
N LEU A 184 -3.84 25.88 4.73
CA LEU A 184 -2.93 24.83 4.29
C LEU A 184 -2.73 24.85 2.77
N PRO A 185 -1.52 24.50 2.29
CA PRO A 185 -1.29 24.35 0.86
C PRO A 185 -2.13 23.20 0.28
N VAL A 186 -2.56 23.30 -0.97
CA VAL A 186 -3.41 22.28 -1.64
C VAL A 186 -2.83 20.86 -1.57
N ARG A 187 -1.51 20.72 -1.50
CA ARG A 187 -0.82 19.43 -1.34
C ARG A 187 -1.10 18.73 -0.01
N ALA A 188 -1.63 19.46 1.00
CA ALA A 188 -2.01 18.88 2.28
C ALA A 188 -3.30 18.07 2.19
N LEU A 189 -4.11 18.27 1.15
CA LEU A 189 -5.33 17.51 0.94
C LEU A 189 -5.00 16.06 0.55
N TRP A 190 -5.65 15.11 1.19
CA TRP A 190 -5.51 13.71 0.89
C TRP A 190 -5.94 13.40 -0.55
N GLY A 191 -5.03 12.85 -1.35
CA GLY A 191 -5.21 12.56 -2.76
C GLY A 191 -4.62 13.62 -3.71
N VAL A 192 -4.07 14.70 -3.20
CA VAL A 192 -3.34 15.71 -3.99
C VAL A 192 -1.85 15.38 -4.05
N GLY A 193 -1.44 14.69 -5.10
CA GLY A 193 -0.03 14.40 -5.38
C GLY A 193 0.68 15.53 -6.15
N PRO A 194 2.01 15.41 -6.39
CA PRO A 194 2.80 16.45 -7.04
C PRO A 194 2.23 16.95 -8.37
N LYS A 195 1.80 16.04 -9.25
CA LYS A 195 1.21 16.42 -10.56
C LYS A 195 -0.08 17.25 -10.43
N THR A 196 -0.90 16.93 -9.44
CA THR A 196 -2.13 17.70 -9.17
C THR A 196 -1.80 19.04 -8.55
N THR A 197 -0.85 19.08 -7.61
CA THR A 197 -0.33 20.32 -7.01
C THR A 197 0.19 21.26 -8.09
N ASP A 198 1.08 20.79 -8.97
CA ASP A 198 1.63 21.60 -10.07
C ASP A 198 0.53 22.13 -11.00
N ARG A 199 -0.48 21.31 -11.29
CA ARG A 199 -1.61 21.72 -12.16
C ARG A 199 -2.46 22.81 -11.53
N LEU A 200 -2.69 22.75 -10.22
CA LEU A 200 -3.40 23.76 -9.45
C LEU A 200 -2.58 25.06 -9.33
N ASN A 201 -1.29 24.94 -8.95
CA ASN A 201 -0.38 26.07 -8.75
C ASN A 201 -0.19 26.88 -10.03
N ARG A 202 -0.12 26.23 -11.20
CA ARG A 202 -0.05 26.94 -12.52
C ARG A 202 -1.28 27.82 -12.81
N ARG A 203 -2.36 27.66 -12.04
CA ARG A 203 -3.59 28.46 -12.13
C ARG A 203 -3.77 29.41 -10.95
N GLY A 204 -2.72 29.61 -10.14
CA GLY A 204 -2.77 30.49 -8.98
C GLY A 204 -3.52 29.93 -7.78
N ILE A 205 -3.77 28.59 -7.74
CA ILE A 205 -4.47 27.91 -6.64
C ILE A 205 -3.40 27.26 -5.76
N TYR A 206 -3.03 27.91 -4.67
CA TYR A 206 -1.94 27.46 -3.78
C TYR A 206 -2.45 26.88 -2.47
N THR A 207 -3.55 27.44 -1.94
CA THR A 207 -4.13 27.07 -0.65
C THR A 207 -5.46 26.35 -0.81
N VAL A 208 -5.90 25.71 0.26
CA VAL A 208 -7.25 25.12 0.32
C VAL A 208 -8.33 26.21 0.24
N ALA A 209 -8.07 27.41 0.82
CA ALA A 209 -8.96 28.56 0.68
C ALA A 209 -9.14 28.98 -0.78
N ASP A 210 -8.06 29.02 -1.58
CA ASP A 210 -8.15 29.33 -3.02
C ASP A 210 -9.01 28.29 -3.75
N LEU A 211 -8.83 27.02 -3.39
CA LEU A 211 -9.60 25.91 -3.98
C LEU A 211 -11.07 25.97 -3.58
N ALA A 212 -11.39 26.34 -2.33
CA ALA A 212 -12.76 26.46 -1.83
C ALA A 212 -13.57 27.58 -2.49
N ARG A 213 -12.89 28.64 -2.98
CA ARG A 213 -13.55 29.75 -3.70
C ARG A 213 -13.97 29.41 -5.13
N LEU A 214 -13.48 28.29 -5.66
CA LEU A 214 -13.76 27.91 -7.05
C LEU A 214 -15.07 27.14 -7.17
N GLU A 215 -15.79 27.40 -8.25
CA GLU A 215 -16.92 26.59 -8.64
C GLU A 215 -16.46 25.15 -8.93
N LYS A 216 -17.31 24.18 -8.56
CA LYS A 216 -17.05 22.75 -8.76
C LYS A 216 -16.71 22.44 -10.23
N SER A 217 -17.44 23.02 -11.19
CA SER A 217 -17.23 22.87 -12.63
C SER A 217 -15.84 23.32 -13.07
N THR A 218 -15.33 24.40 -12.51
CA THR A 218 -13.96 24.90 -12.75
C THR A 218 -12.91 23.91 -12.27
N LEU A 219 -13.06 23.37 -11.07
CA LEU A 219 -12.15 22.33 -10.55
C LEU A 219 -12.21 21.07 -11.40
N GLU A 220 -13.38 20.64 -11.82
CA GLU A 220 -13.55 19.47 -12.71
C GLU A 220 -12.83 19.66 -14.06
N ALA A 221 -12.87 20.86 -14.63
CA ALA A 221 -12.14 21.19 -15.85
C ALA A 221 -10.60 21.17 -15.64
N ILE A 222 -10.13 21.54 -14.44
CA ILE A 222 -8.70 21.59 -14.11
C ILE A 222 -8.12 20.19 -13.85
N VAL A 223 -8.74 19.39 -12.99
CA VAL A 223 -8.15 18.13 -12.48
C VAL A 223 -8.90 16.87 -12.91
N GLY A 224 -9.98 17.02 -13.69
CA GLY A 224 -10.88 15.96 -14.12
C GLY A 224 -12.08 15.80 -13.17
N ARG A 225 -13.19 15.30 -13.71
CA ARG A 225 -14.51 15.27 -13.04
C ARG A 225 -14.45 14.64 -11.64
N ALA A 226 -13.94 13.40 -11.53
CA ALA A 226 -13.90 12.68 -10.25
C ALA A 226 -13.04 13.40 -9.20
N SER A 227 -11.83 13.81 -9.58
CA SER A 227 -10.92 14.54 -8.68
C SER A 227 -11.45 15.92 -8.32
N GLY A 228 -12.02 16.65 -9.28
CA GLY A 228 -12.58 17.99 -9.05
C GLY A 228 -13.75 17.96 -8.08
N THR A 229 -14.72 17.04 -8.30
CA THR A 229 -15.83 16.83 -7.37
C THR A 229 -15.32 16.49 -5.97
N HIS A 230 -14.36 15.57 -5.86
CA HIS A 230 -13.82 15.14 -4.57
C HIS A 230 -13.10 16.29 -3.84
N LEU A 231 -12.18 16.99 -4.51
CA LEU A 231 -11.43 18.09 -3.90
C LEU A 231 -12.33 19.26 -3.50
N HIS A 232 -13.35 19.56 -4.30
CA HIS A 232 -14.35 20.57 -3.93
C HIS A 232 -15.08 20.18 -2.64
N SER A 233 -15.49 18.91 -2.48
CA SER A 233 -16.12 18.43 -1.25
C SER A 233 -15.18 18.55 -0.05
N LEU A 234 -13.91 18.13 -0.19
CA LEU A 234 -12.94 18.21 0.88
C LEU A 234 -12.64 19.66 1.33
N ALA A 235 -12.54 20.60 0.38
CA ALA A 235 -12.32 22.01 0.71
C ALA A 235 -13.49 22.66 1.47
N HIS A 236 -14.67 22.03 1.41
CA HIS A 236 -15.87 22.42 2.15
C HIS A 236 -16.17 21.46 3.32
N HIS A 237 -15.14 20.77 3.85
CA HIS A 237 -15.21 19.87 5.01
C HIS A 237 -16.20 18.70 4.85
N ARG A 238 -16.51 18.30 3.61
CA ARG A 238 -17.46 17.21 3.31
C ARG A 238 -16.70 15.94 2.96
N ASP A 239 -16.75 14.96 3.85
CA ASP A 239 -16.22 13.60 3.65
C ASP A 239 -17.11 12.60 4.38
N ASP A 240 -18.04 11.99 3.65
CA ASP A 240 -19.02 11.05 4.19
C ASP A 240 -18.49 9.60 4.26
N ARG A 241 -17.19 9.39 4.04
CA ARG A 241 -16.59 8.07 4.07
C ARG A 241 -16.50 7.56 5.52
N ALA A 242 -17.24 6.51 5.82
CA ALA A 242 -17.12 5.81 7.10
C ALA A 242 -15.79 5.03 7.21
N VAL A 243 -15.42 4.66 8.43
CA VAL A 243 -14.36 3.68 8.71
C VAL A 243 -14.86 2.29 8.28
N VAL A 244 -14.14 1.64 7.36
CA VAL A 244 -14.53 0.35 6.77
C VAL A 244 -13.68 -0.77 7.35
N VAL A 245 -14.28 -1.60 8.20
CA VAL A 245 -13.62 -2.78 8.76
C VAL A 245 -13.55 -3.91 7.74
N GLY A 246 -12.42 -4.62 7.69
CA GLY A 246 -12.30 -5.83 6.88
C GLY A 246 -12.41 -5.57 5.37
N ARG A 247 -11.84 -4.49 4.88
CA ARG A 247 -11.87 -4.14 3.45
C ARG A 247 -11.25 -5.25 2.61
N ARG A 248 -12.06 -5.90 1.78
CA ARG A 248 -11.60 -6.94 0.88
C ARG A 248 -10.59 -6.41 -0.15
N ARG A 249 -9.53 -7.15 -0.37
CA ARG A 249 -8.56 -6.85 -1.42
C ARG A 249 -9.21 -7.00 -2.79
N LYS A 250 -8.95 -6.05 -3.68
CA LYS A 250 -9.43 -6.11 -5.08
C LYS A 250 -8.45 -6.82 -6.00
N SER A 251 -7.19 -6.90 -5.60
CA SER A 251 -6.11 -7.53 -6.36
C SER A 251 -4.98 -7.99 -5.43
N ILE A 252 -4.28 -9.02 -5.84
CA ILE A 252 -3.05 -9.52 -5.22
C ILE A 252 -1.95 -9.46 -6.27
N GLY A 253 -0.79 -8.87 -5.94
CA GLY A 253 0.30 -8.73 -6.91
C GLY A 253 1.67 -8.83 -6.27
N SER A 254 2.67 -9.15 -7.10
CA SER A 254 4.08 -9.18 -6.76
C SER A 254 4.88 -8.59 -7.92
N GLN A 255 5.92 -7.81 -7.62
CA GLN A 255 6.75 -7.18 -8.64
C GLN A 255 8.21 -7.08 -8.16
N HIS A 256 9.12 -7.03 -9.12
CA HIS A 256 10.56 -6.92 -8.88
C HIS A 256 11.18 -5.85 -9.77
N ALA A 257 12.02 -5.00 -9.17
CA ALA A 257 12.82 -4.01 -9.89
C ALA A 257 14.20 -4.60 -10.21
N LEU A 258 14.58 -4.54 -11.48
CA LEU A 258 15.83 -5.06 -12.02
C LEU A 258 16.90 -3.97 -12.05
N SER A 259 17.97 -4.14 -11.29
CA SER A 259 19.10 -3.20 -11.30
C SER A 259 19.77 -3.20 -12.68
N GLY A 260 19.91 -2.02 -13.28
CA GLY A 260 20.47 -1.88 -14.64
C GLY A 260 19.57 -2.38 -15.77
N GLY A 261 18.47 -3.07 -15.46
CA GLY A 261 17.52 -3.63 -16.42
C GLY A 261 18.08 -4.79 -17.27
N THR A 262 17.21 -5.57 -17.89
CA THR A 262 17.56 -6.71 -18.74
C THR A 262 16.79 -6.71 -20.05
N VAL A 263 17.32 -7.40 -21.05
CA VAL A 263 16.67 -7.77 -22.32
C VAL A 263 16.55 -9.28 -22.48
N ASP A 264 17.08 -10.04 -21.49
CA ASP A 264 17.04 -11.49 -21.47
C ASP A 264 15.62 -11.96 -21.17
N LEU A 265 14.99 -12.56 -22.17
CA LEU A 265 13.62 -13.02 -22.08
C LEU A 265 13.48 -14.29 -21.22
N ASP A 266 14.53 -15.11 -21.10
CA ASP A 266 14.47 -16.33 -20.29
C ASP A 266 14.64 -15.99 -18.81
N GLU A 267 15.45 -14.96 -18.49
CA GLU A 267 15.48 -14.37 -17.16
C GLU A 267 14.10 -13.82 -16.77
N LEU A 268 13.49 -13.02 -17.66
CA LEU A 268 12.17 -12.42 -17.40
C LEU A 268 11.04 -13.46 -17.29
N ARG A 269 11.08 -14.55 -18.09
CA ARG A 269 10.14 -15.68 -17.96
C ARG A 269 10.24 -16.35 -16.60
N ALA A 270 11.46 -16.61 -16.13
CA ALA A 270 11.68 -17.22 -14.81
C ALA A 270 11.16 -16.30 -13.69
N LEU A 271 11.46 -14.99 -13.75
CA LEU A 271 10.99 -14.01 -12.77
C LEU A 271 9.47 -13.91 -12.74
N ILE A 272 8.82 -13.84 -13.91
CA ILE A 272 7.36 -13.70 -13.98
C ILE A 272 6.65 -14.94 -13.46
N SER A 273 7.21 -16.14 -13.72
CA SER A 273 6.70 -17.41 -13.18
C SER A 273 6.82 -17.43 -11.65
N ARG A 274 7.94 -17.00 -11.08
CA ARG A 274 8.13 -16.86 -9.64
C ARG A 274 7.11 -15.89 -9.01
N HIS A 275 6.88 -14.74 -9.66
CA HIS A 275 5.87 -13.80 -9.18
C HIS A 275 4.45 -14.39 -9.24
N ALA A 276 4.15 -15.16 -10.27
CA ALA A 276 2.88 -15.88 -10.35
C ALA A 276 2.72 -16.90 -9.21
N GLU A 277 3.75 -17.69 -8.90
CA GLU A 277 3.74 -18.61 -7.76
C GLU A 277 3.45 -17.89 -6.44
N ARG A 278 4.18 -16.80 -6.14
CA ARG A 278 3.96 -15.98 -4.92
C ARG A 278 2.56 -15.40 -4.84
N VAL A 279 2.06 -14.89 -5.96
CA VAL A 279 0.71 -14.31 -6.03
C VAL A 279 -0.34 -15.37 -5.78
N MET A 280 -0.21 -16.54 -6.41
CA MET A 280 -1.18 -17.63 -6.30
C MET A 280 -1.15 -18.31 -4.93
N GLN A 281 0.01 -18.40 -4.28
CA GLN A 281 0.10 -18.81 -2.89
C GLN A 281 -0.77 -17.91 -1.99
N ARG A 282 -0.68 -16.58 -2.13
CA ARG A 282 -1.49 -15.62 -1.37
C ARG A 282 -2.98 -15.68 -1.70
N VAL A 283 -3.32 -16.00 -2.95
CA VAL A 283 -4.72 -16.25 -3.36
C VAL A 283 -5.28 -17.43 -2.58
N ARG A 284 -4.55 -18.57 -2.53
CA ARG A 284 -4.94 -19.76 -1.76
C ARG A 284 -4.99 -19.50 -0.25
N GLU A 285 -4.01 -18.80 0.31
CA GLU A 285 -4.00 -18.41 1.74
C GLU A 285 -5.22 -17.56 2.13
N SER A 286 -5.73 -16.75 1.20
CA SER A 286 -6.96 -15.97 1.40
C SER A 286 -8.25 -16.72 1.04
N SER A 287 -8.16 -18.03 0.69
CA SER A 287 -9.30 -18.85 0.25
C SER A 287 -10.11 -18.21 -0.89
N GLN A 288 -9.41 -17.61 -1.85
CA GLN A 288 -10.01 -16.89 -2.98
C GLN A 288 -9.64 -17.54 -4.31
N LEU A 289 -10.45 -17.23 -5.34
CA LEU A 289 -10.18 -17.50 -6.74
C LEU A 289 -9.91 -16.18 -7.46
N CYS A 290 -9.12 -16.20 -8.52
CA CYS A 290 -8.91 -15.04 -9.38
C CYS A 290 -9.33 -15.31 -10.82
N SER A 291 -9.75 -14.26 -11.54
CA SER A 291 -10.16 -14.39 -12.94
C SER A 291 -9.33 -13.56 -13.91
N THR A 292 -8.64 -12.52 -13.48
CA THR A 292 -7.88 -11.63 -14.38
C THR A 292 -6.42 -11.63 -14.00
N VAL A 293 -5.55 -11.94 -14.96
CA VAL A 293 -4.10 -11.87 -14.85
C VAL A 293 -3.61 -10.58 -15.51
N THR A 294 -2.75 -9.85 -14.82
CA THR A 294 -2.17 -8.59 -15.28
C THR A 294 -0.66 -8.65 -15.15
N VAL A 295 0.05 -8.29 -16.21
CA VAL A 295 1.51 -8.14 -16.23
C VAL A 295 1.84 -6.66 -16.36
N SER A 296 2.76 -6.18 -15.52
CA SER A 296 3.28 -4.82 -15.55
C SER A 296 4.77 -4.84 -15.88
N ILE A 297 5.18 -4.03 -16.85
CA ILE A 297 6.56 -3.91 -17.31
C ILE A 297 6.93 -2.44 -17.29
N ARG A 298 8.06 -2.08 -16.66
CA ARG A 298 8.66 -0.75 -16.75
C ARG A 298 9.94 -0.84 -17.55
N PHE A 299 10.14 0.10 -18.44
CA PHE A 299 11.31 0.17 -19.31
C PHE A 299 12.41 1.07 -18.74
N GLY A 300 13.60 1.07 -19.38
CA GLY A 300 14.76 1.87 -18.98
C GLY A 300 14.52 3.39 -19.05
N ASP A 301 13.61 3.84 -19.88
CA ASP A 301 13.14 5.23 -19.97
C ASP A 301 12.04 5.59 -18.95
N PHE A 302 11.80 4.74 -17.94
CA PHE A 302 10.76 4.85 -16.91
C PHE A 302 9.31 4.81 -17.42
N THR A 303 9.08 4.66 -18.72
CA THR A 303 7.72 4.40 -19.21
C THR A 303 7.28 2.99 -18.80
N SER A 304 5.98 2.80 -18.67
CA SER A 304 5.42 1.52 -18.23
C SER A 304 4.32 1.07 -19.17
N VAL A 305 4.20 -0.24 -19.33
CA VAL A 305 3.10 -0.89 -20.02
C VAL A 305 2.45 -1.92 -19.10
N THR A 306 1.14 -2.02 -19.19
CA THR A 306 0.36 -3.02 -18.47
C THR A 306 -0.47 -3.80 -19.47
N ARG A 307 -0.45 -5.14 -19.37
CA ARG A 307 -1.24 -6.05 -20.19
C ARG A 307 -2.07 -6.95 -19.28
N SER A 308 -3.32 -7.15 -19.63
CA SER A 308 -4.20 -8.00 -18.83
C SER A 308 -5.05 -8.92 -19.70
N LYS A 309 -5.35 -10.09 -19.15
CA LYS A 309 -6.27 -11.05 -19.76
C LYS A 309 -7.14 -11.69 -18.69
N THR A 310 -8.43 -11.77 -18.95
CA THR A 310 -9.37 -12.50 -18.10
C THR A 310 -9.37 -13.96 -18.54
N LEU A 311 -9.27 -14.87 -17.58
CA LEU A 311 -9.36 -16.32 -17.75
C LEU A 311 -10.83 -16.70 -17.94
N SER A 312 -11.07 -17.79 -18.67
CA SER A 312 -12.42 -18.31 -18.90
C SER A 312 -13.07 -18.85 -17.62
N VAL A 313 -12.26 -19.42 -16.72
CA VAL A 313 -12.71 -19.98 -15.44
C VAL A 313 -11.90 -19.34 -14.31
N PRO A 314 -12.55 -18.91 -13.20
CA PRO A 314 -11.84 -18.49 -11.99
C PRO A 314 -10.97 -19.62 -11.46
N THR A 315 -9.76 -19.30 -10.95
CA THR A 315 -8.80 -20.32 -10.53
C THR A 315 -8.01 -19.89 -9.29
N GLU A 316 -7.56 -20.88 -8.50
CA GLU A 316 -6.52 -20.77 -7.47
C GLU A 316 -5.22 -21.51 -7.87
N SER A 317 -5.23 -22.16 -9.08
CA SER A 317 -4.07 -22.89 -9.58
C SER A 317 -3.01 -21.95 -10.15
N THR A 318 -1.75 -22.25 -9.85
CA THR A 318 -0.59 -21.48 -10.31
C THR A 318 -0.35 -21.59 -11.80
N SER A 319 -0.53 -22.79 -12.38
CA SER A 319 -0.17 -23.11 -13.76
C SER A 319 -0.85 -22.21 -14.80
N PRO A 320 -2.20 -22.07 -14.85
CA PRO A 320 -2.86 -21.24 -15.86
C PRO A 320 -2.53 -19.75 -15.72
N VAL A 321 -2.27 -19.29 -14.49
CA VAL A 321 -1.88 -17.90 -14.23
C VAL A 321 -0.44 -17.63 -14.71
N ALA A 322 0.49 -18.54 -14.43
CA ALA A 322 1.88 -18.42 -14.86
C ALA A 322 2.00 -18.48 -16.39
N GLN A 323 1.30 -19.42 -17.04
CA GLN A 323 1.27 -19.53 -18.52
C GLN A 323 0.72 -18.24 -19.14
N LYS A 324 -0.38 -17.72 -18.61
CA LYS A 324 -0.98 -16.47 -19.14
C LYS A 324 -0.06 -15.26 -18.89
N ALA A 325 0.62 -15.20 -17.76
CA ALA A 325 1.57 -14.13 -17.46
C ALA A 325 2.77 -14.17 -18.44
N VAL A 326 3.30 -15.37 -18.74
CA VAL A 326 4.37 -15.55 -19.75
C VAL A 326 3.89 -15.14 -21.14
N GLU A 327 2.69 -15.54 -21.55
CA GLU A 327 2.10 -15.13 -22.84
C GLU A 327 2.03 -13.60 -22.99
N LEU A 328 1.52 -12.92 -21.95
CA LEU A 328 1.42 -11.45 -21.92
C LEU A 328 2.79 -10.78 -21.96
N LEU A 329 3.80 -11.32 -21.26
CA LEU A 329 5.16 -10.87 -21.32
C LEU A 329 5.75 -10.98 -22.74
N MET A 330 5.55 -12.15 -23.37
CA MET A 330 6.09 -12.42 -24.71
C MET A 330 5.47 -11.53 -25.78
N GLY A 331 4.24 -11.05 -25.58
CA GLY A 331 3.63 -10.02 -26.41
C GLY A 331 4.42 -8.71 -26.48
N GLU A 332 5.21 -8.41 -25.45
CA GLU A 332 6.02 -7.19 -25.35
C GLU A 332 7.51 -7.39 -25.66
N GLN A 333 7.92 -8.55 -26.15
CA GLN A 333 9.32 -8.90 -26.42
C GLN A 333 10.09 -7.88 -27.30
N LYS A 334 9.41 -7.27 -28.29
CA LYS A 334 10.01 -6.25 -29.14
C LYS A 334 10.36 -4.99 -28.36
N ALA A 335 9.42 -4.52 -27.54
CA ALA A 335 9.61 -3.35 -26.69
C ALA A 335 10.71 -3.58 -25.64
N ILE A 336 10.75 -4.78 -25.04
CA ILE A 336 11.77 -5.17 -24.07
C ILE A 336 13.17 -5.16 -24.70
N ARG A 337 13.35 -5.73 -25.89
CA ARG A 337 14.63 -5.74 -26.58
C ARG A 337 15.13 -4.33 -26.94
N MET A 338 14.20 -3.42 -27.26
CA MET A 338 14.56 -2.04 -27.63
C MET A 338 14.84 -1.14 -26.42
N ARG A 339 14.10 -1.33 -25.32
CA ARG A 339 14.02 -0.36 -24.21
C ARG A 339 14.51 -0.90 -22.88
N ARG A 340 14.90 -2.17 -22.79
CA ARG A 340 15.27 -2.93 -21.58
C ARG A 340 14.14 -2.92 -20.55
N CYS A 341 13.97 -4.02 -19.83
CA CYS A 341 13.02 -4.13 -18.72
C CYS A 341 13.71 -3.79 -17.40
N THR A 342 13.21 -2.81 -16.67
CA THR A 342 13.73 -2.39 -15.34
C THR A 342 12.79 -2.72 -14.18
N LEU A 343 11.57 -3.17 -14.47
CA LEU A 343 10.66 -3.72 -13.46
C LEU A 343 9.68 -4.65 -14.16
N ILE A 344 9.42 -5.79 -13.53
CA ILE A 344 8.43 -6.75 -13.97
C ILE A 344 7.55 -7.16 -12.79
N GLY A 345 6.27 -7.36 -13.03
CA GLY A 345 5.34 -7.83 -11.99
C GLY A 345 4.11 -8.53 -12.55
N VAL A 346 3.52 -9.36 -11.70
CA VAL A 346 2.24 -10.04 -11.92
C VAL A 346 1.24 -9.59 -10.87
N ALA A 347 0.02 -9.35 -11.27
CA ALA A 347 -1.10 -9.14 -10.37
C ALA A 347 -2.31 -9.94 -10.86
N VAL A 348 -3.10 -10.41 -9.93
CA VAL A 348 -4.40 -11.01 -10.21
C VAL A 348 -5.52 -10.20 -9.60
N SER A 349 -6.68 -10.17 -10.24
CA SER A 349 -7.84 -9.40 -9.80
C SER A 349 -9.15 -10.11 -10.14
N LYS A 350 -10.28 -9.46 -9.82
CA LYS A 350 -11.59 -10.10 -9.77
C LYS A 350 -11.55 -11.31 -8.84
N LEU A 351 -11.15 -11.03 -7.60
CA LEU A 351 -11.08 -12.02 -6.54
C LEU A 351 -12.51 -12.36 -6.08
N THR A 352 -12.80 -13.66 -5.98
CA THR A 352 -14.07 -14.21 -5.49
C THR A 352 -13.80 -15.26 -4.43
N ASP A 353 -14.70 -15.40 -3.46
CA ASP A 353 -14.56 -16.43 -2.43
C ASP A 353 -14.69 -17.84 -3.07
N ASN A 354 -13.90 -18.78 -2.59
CA ASN A 354 -13.91 -20.18 -3.07
C ASN A 354 -15.11 -20.96 -2.47
N GLN A 355 -16.33 -20.41 -2.58
CA GLN A 355 -17.57 -21.07 -2.14
C GLN A 355 -18.31 -21.66 -3.33
N GLY A 356 -17.75 -22.74 -3.91
CA GLY A 356 -18.38 -23.47 -5.01
C GLY A 356 -18.26 -22.76 -6.36
N VAL A 357 -17.44 -23.28 -7.24
CA VAL A 357 -17.40 -22.88 -8.66
C VAL A 357 -18.56 -23.59 -9.36
N GLN A 358 -19.46 -22.82 -9.94
CA GLN A 358 -20.45 -23.37 -10.85
C GLN A 358 -19.72 -23.91 -12.09
N LEU A 359 -19.64 -25.22 -12.20
CA LEU A 359 -19.08 -25.88 -13.39
C LEU A 359 -20.05 -25.69 -14.55
N SER A 360 -19.57 -25.10 -15.64
CA SER A 360 -20.30 -25.10 -16.90
C SER A 360 -20.21 -26.48 -17.50
N MET A 361 -21.34 -27.20 -17.61
CA MET A 361 -21.44 -28.42 -18.41
C MET A 361 -21.91 -28.05 -19.82
N ALA A 362 -21.20 -28.49 -20.84
CA ALA A 362 -21.73 -28.47 -22.21
C ALA A 362 -22.96 -29.37 -22.27
N LEU A 363 -24.11 -28.79 -22.54
CA LEU A 363 -25.40 -29.52 -22.53
C LEU A 363 -25.80 -30.02 -23.91
N THR A 364 -25.08 -29.62 -24.99
CA THR A 364 -25.39 -30.03 -26.36
C THR A 364 -24.11 -30.30 -27.17
N PRO A 365 -24.12 -31.20 -28.15
CA PRO A 365 -23.00 -31.44 -29.06
C PRO A 365 -22.63 -30.24 -29.94
N GLU A 366 -23.50 -29.25 -30.08
CA GLU A 366 -23.24 -28.01 -30.82
C GLU A 366 -22.32 -27.06 -30.03
N ASP A 367 -22.25 -27.15 -28.69
CA ASP A 367 -21.34 -26.42 -27.85
C ASP A 367 -19.87 -26.89 -28.00
N GLU A 368 -19.61 -28.08 -28.50
CA GLU A 368 -18.27 -28.60 -28.77
C GLU A 368 -17.62 -27.94 -30.00
N THR A 369 -18.38 -27.43 -30.96
CA THR A 369 -17.86 -26.75 -32.16
C THR A 369 -17.46 -25.30 -31.90
N VAL A 370 -17.98 -24.68 -30.84
CA VAL A 370 -17.55 -23.35 -30.37
C VAL A 370 -16.33 -23.46 -29.43
N ALA A 371 -16.01 -24.65 -28.95
CA ALA A 371 -14.90 -24.97 -28.06
C ALA A 371 -13.51 -25.10 -28.75
N SER A 372 -13.34 -24.61 -29.98
CA SER A 372 -12.01 -24.41 -30.59
C SER A 372 -11.25 -23.18 -30.07
N GLN A 373 -11.58 -22.75 -28.85
CA GLN A 373 -10.71 -21.86 -28.05
C GLN A 373 -9.62 -22.68 -27.36
N PRO A 374 -8.44 -22.09 -27.10
CA PRO A 374 -7.26 -22.82 -26.62
C PRO A 374 -7.61 -23.69 -25.41
N LYS A 375 -7.25 -24.96 -25.48
CA LYS A 375 -7.51 -26.01 -24.49
C LYS A 375 -7.24 -25.51 -23.08
N GLY A 376 -8.29 -25.25 -22.30
CA GLY A 376 -8.18 -25.15 -20.85
C GLY A 376 -7.66 -26.49 -20.30
N GLU A 377 -6.97 -26.44 -19.16
CA GLU A 377 -6.50 -27.66 -18.49
C GLU A 377 -7.65 -28.66 -18.31
N SER A 378 -7.39 -29.93 -18.60
CA SER A 378 -8.38 -30.98 -18.37
C SER A 378 -8.70 -31.10 -16.86
N PRO A 379 -9.88 -31.60 -16.46
CA PRO A 379 -10.22 -31.76 -15.03
C PRO A 379 -9.19 -32.59 -14.25
N LYS A 380 -8.52 -33.54 -14.89
CA LYS A 380 -7.42 -34.33 -14.28
C LYS A 380 -6.16 -33.49 -14.08
N GLU A 381 -5.83 -32.62 -15.03
CA GLU A 381 -4.68 -31.70 -14.90
C GLU A 381 -4.95 -30.63 -13.85
N GLN A 382 -6.17 -30.11 -13.76
CA GLN A 382 -6.57 -29.16 -12.71
C GLN A 382 -6.43 -29.79 -11.32
N SER A 383 -6.91 -31.01 -11.12
CA SER A 383 -6.79 -31.72 -9.85
C SER A 383 -5.33 -32.02 -9.48
N ARG A 384 -4.50 -32.41 -10.45
CA ARG A 384 -3.07 -32.67 -10.25
C ARG A 384 -2.31 -31.38 -9.89
N ASN A 385 -2.60 -30.29 -10.59
CA ASN A 385 -1.94 -29.00 -10.34
C ASN A 385 -2.35 -28.42 -8.99
N ALA A 386 -3.62 -28.55 -8.60
CA ALA A 386 -4.08 -28.14 -7.26
C ALA A 386 -3.41 -28.95 -6.14
N ALA A 387 -3.25 -30.27 -6.30
CA ALA A 387 -2.54 -31.11 -5.33
C ALA A 387 -1.06 -30.77 -5.24
N LEU A 388 -0.41 -30.48 -6.37
CA LEU A 388 0.98 -30.02 -6.41
C LEU A 388 1.15 -28.67 -5.69
N ASP A 389 0.31 -27.69 -6.01
CA ASP A 389 0.32 -26.36 -5.38
C ASP A 389 0.13 -26.48 -3.86
N ALA A 390 -0.83 -27.28 -3.39
CA ALA A 390 -1.08 -27.50 -1.96
C ALA A 390 0.15 -28.15 -1.26
N THR A 391 0.79 -29.12 -1.92
CA THR A 391 1.98 -29.78 -1.39
C THR A 391 3.17 -28.81 -1.30
N LEU A 392 3.39 -28.01 -2.34
CA LEU A 392 4.45 -26.98 -2.33
C LEU A 392 4.20 -25.92 -1.26
N ASP A 393 2.96 -25.49 -1.06
CA ASP A 393 2.62 -24.53 -0.01
C ASP A 393 2.83 -25.11 1.39
N GLN A 394 2.57 -26.41 1.62
CA GLN A 394 2.90 -27.09 2.88
C GLN A 394 4.41 -27.16 3.11
N LEU A 395 5.19 -27.50 2.09
CA LEU A 395 6.64 -27.55 2.18
C LEU A 395 7.22 -26.14 2.46
N ARG A 396 6.72 -25.10 1.82
CA ARG A 396 7.15 -23.72 2.07
C ARG A 396 6.83 -23.27 3.49
N ARG A 397 5.65 -23.59 4.02
CA ARG A 397 5.31 -23.31 5.43
C ARG A 397 6.22 -24.02 6.42
N LYS A 398 6.65 -25.25 6.10
CA LYS A 398 7.50 -26.07 6.99
C LYS A 398 8.98 -25.71 6.91
N PHE A 399 9.50 -25.40 5.72
CA PHE A 399 10.93 -25.26 5.45
C PHE A 399 11.34 -23.84 5.00
N GLY A 400 10.41 -22.89 4.88
CA GLY A 400 10.69 -21.51 4.45
C GLY A 400 11.42 -21.48 3.10
N ASP A 401 12.47 -20.68 3.01
CA ASP A 401 13.25 -20.45 1.78
C ASP A 401 14.03 -21.68 1.29
N VAL A 402 14.17 -22.72 2.13
CA VAL A 402 14.82 -24.00 1.78
C VAL A 402 13.85 -24.95 1.05
N ALA A 403 12.56 -24.62 0.97
CA ALA A 403 11.56 -25.44 0.29
C ALA A 403 11.90 -25.62 -1.21
N PRO A 404 11.46 -26.74 -1.83
CA PRO A 404 11.66 -26.98 -3.25
C PRO A 404 11.18 -25.81 -4.11
N LYS A 405 12.02 -25.39 -5.05
CA LYS A 405 11.74 -24.34 -6.04
C LYS A 405 11.64 -24.97 -7.43
N ALA A 406 10.89 -24.36 -8.33
CA ALA A 406 10.90 -24.78 -9.73
C ALA A 406 12.34 -24.77 -10.27
N ALA A 407 12.71 -25.78 -11.06
CA ALA A 407 14.08 -25.94 -11.57
C ALA A 407 14.60 -24.68 -12.30
N SER A 408 13.72 -23.95 -12.97
CA SER A 408 14.02 -22.68 -13.64
C SER A 408 14.39 -21.53 -12.71
N LEU A 409 14.20 -21.69 -11.39
CA LEU A 409 14.44 -20.67 -10.37
C LEU A 409 15.68 -20.95 -9.50
N ILE A 410 16.32 -22.08 -9.68
CA ILE A 410 17.50 -22.47 -8.88
C ILE A 410 18.68 -21.54 -9.22
N GLY A 411 19.33 -21.00 -8.18
CA GLY A 411 20.53 -20.14 -8.32
C GLY A 411 20.27 -18.70 -8.74
N ARG A 412 19.01 -18.24 -8.80
CA ARG A 412 18.64 -16.86 -9.14
C ARG A 412 18.26 -16.06 -7.89
N ASP A 413 18.61 -14.76 -7.89
CA ASP A 413 18.29 -13.84 -6.80
C ASP A 413 16.78 -13.76 -6.58
N GLU A 414 16.34 -13.85 -5.33
CA GLU A 414 14.92 -13.86 -4.97
C GLU A 414 14.28 -12.49 -5.00
N GLY A 415 15.10 -11.43 -5.06
CA GLY A 415 14.61 -10.05 -4.99
C GLY A 415 13.89 -9.78 -3.67
N PHE A 416 13.61 -8.52 -3.48
CA PHE A 416 13.09 -7.97 -2.25
C PHE A 416 11.60 -7.60 -2.40
N GLU A 417 10.76 -7.97 -1.42
CA GLU A 417 9.36 -7.59 -1.40
C GLU A 417 9.01 -6.86 -0.09
N ALA A 418 8.47 -5.64 -0.23
CA ALA A 418 7.99 -4.90 0.92
C ALA A 418 6.75 -5.56 1.55
N PRO A 419 6.64 -5.56 2.89
CA PRO A 419 5.49 -6.11 3.59
C PRO A 419 4.20 -5.36 3.25
N LYS A 420 3.09 -6.08 3.27
CA LYS A 420 1.74 -5.54 3.05
C LYS A 420 0.88 -5.87 4.26
N LEU A 421 -0.12 -5.03 4.52
CA LEU A 421 -1.20 -5.36 5.45
C LEU A 421 -1.88 -6.67 5.02
N GLU A 422 -2.00 -7.61 5.95
CA GLU A 422 -2.80 -8.84 5.81
C GLU A 422 -4.28 -8.56 5.97
#